data_6491500a1663761c8d3b014d6f8e3b1b
#
_entry.id   6491500a1663761c8d3b014d6f8e3b1b
#
_cell.length_a   1.000
_cell.length_b   1.000
_cell.length_c   1.000
_cell.angle_alpha   90.00
_cell.angle_beta   90.00
_cell.angle_gamma   90.00
#
_symmetry.space_group_name_H-M   'P 1'
#
loop_
_entity.id
_entity.type
_entity.pdbx_description
1 polymer ?
#
loop_
_entity_poly.entity_id
_entity_poly.type
_entity_poly.pdbx_seq_one_letter_code
_entity_poly.pdbx_strand_id
1 'polypeptide(L)'
;MLFRSYPDLRPKVIAEYETVYGEGKARKLVDLVLVEDKSAGISLIQDLQRAHIPVRAYNPGKADKVQRLSIVANIIKAGRVWVPESSQRKGYVRDWAEGMVSQICSFPEGTVHDEFVDCISQGLRYLRDAGWISIDAPPREDIDQEDITDAEIYNMRKKTNPYAA
;
A
#
# COMPACT_ATOMS: atom_id res chain seq x y z
N MET A 1 1.94 -15.79 -0.55
CA MET A 1 3.32 -16.37 -0.52
C MET A 1 3.85 -16.26 0.89
N LEU A 2 3.97 -17.38 1.61
CA LEU A 2 4.45 -17.41 3.00
C LEU A 2 5.98 -17.21 3.00
N PHE A 3 6.45 -16.16 3.64
CA PHE A 3 7.87 -16.01 3.93
C PHE A 3 8.24 -16.92 5.09
N ARG A 4 9.08 -17.92 4.82
CA ARG A 4 9.51 -18.90 5.82
C ARG A 4 10.61 -18.38 6.74
N SER A 5 11.32 -17.29 6.36
CA SER A 5 12.40 -16.74 7.17
C SER A 5 12.69 -15.26 6.85
N TYR A 6 13.26 -14.55 7.82
CA TYR A 6 13.71 -13.16 7.65
C TYR A 6 14.72 -12.96 6.49
N PRO A 7 15.70 -13.86 6.26
CA PRO A 7 16.63 -13.73 5.15
C PRO A 7 15.95 -13.63 3.77
N ASP A 8 14.78 -14.26 3.58
CA ASP A 8 14.05 -14.23 2.32
C ASP A 8 13.21 -12.94 2.16
N LEU A 9 12.82 -12.32 3.26
CA LEU A 9 11.97 -11.14 3.25
C LEU A 9 12.71 -9.91 2.72
N ARG A 10 13.94 -9.67 3.19
CA ARG A 10 14.73 -8.49 2.83
C ARG A 10 14.96 -8.35 1.32
N PRO A 11 15.51 -9.34 0.59
CA PRO A 11 15.75 -9.23 -0.85
C PRO A 11 14.44 -9.04 -1.62
N LYS A 12 13.35 -9.61 -1.16
CA LYS A 12 12.04 -9.42 -1.80
C LYS A 12 11.50 -8.02 -1.62
N VAL A 13 11.60 -7.42 -0.43
CA VAL A 13 11.18 -6.04 -0.21
C VAL A 13 12.00 -5.08 -1.09
N ILE A 14 13.30 -5.33 -1.24
CA ILE A 14 14.16 -4.54 -2.13
C ILE A 14 13.69 -4.66 -3.59
N ALA A 15 13.46 -5.90 -4.06
CA ALA A 15 12.97 -6.14 -5.41
C ALA A 15 11.61 -5.46 -5.68
N GLU A 16 10.67 -5.52 -4.74
CA GLU A 16 9.38 -4.83 -4.84
C GLU A 16 9.55 -3.31 -4.84
N TYR A 17 10.46 -2.77 -4.04
CA TYR A 17 10.76 -1.34 -4.02
C TYR A 17 11.30 -0.83 -5.36
N GLU A 18 12.12 -1.64 -6.03
CA GLU A 18 12.69 -1.34 -7.35
C GLU A 18 11.72 -1.59 -8.51
N THR A 19 10.62 -2.29 -8.24
CA THR A 19 9.63 -2.62 -9.27
C THR A 19 8.88 -1.38 -9.75
N VAL A 20 8.76 -1.26 -11.07
CA VAL A 20 7.94 -0.22 -11.72
C VAL A 20 6.54 -0.77 -11.95
N TYR A 21 5.55 -0.11 -11.38
CA TYR A 21 4.14 -0.46 -11.52
C TYR A 21 3.46 0.40 -12.58
N GLY A 22 2.50 -0.19 -13.30
CA GLY A 22 1.75 0.50 -14.35
C GLY A 22 2.50 0.55 -15.69
N GLU A 23 1.85 1.14 -16.70
CA GLU A 23 2.34 1.22 -18.06
C GLU A 23 2.29 2.67 -18.58
N GLY A 24 3.13 3.00 -19.55
CA GLY A 24 3.17 4.33 -20.17
C GLY A 24 3.30 5.46 -19.15
N LYS A 25 2.45 6.46 -19.24
CA LYS A 25 2.42 7.63 -18.34
C LYS A 25 1.94 7.27 -16.92
N ALA A 26 1.28 6.13 -16.72
CA ALA A 26 0.83 5.66 -15.41
C ALA A 26 1.91 4.89 -14.61
N ARG A 27 3.15 4.88 -15.10
CA ARG A 27 4.27 4.22 -14.40
C ARG A 27 4.52 4.86 -13.04
N LYS A 28 4.59 4.03 -12.00
CA LYS A 28 4.86 4.44 -10.63
C LYS A 28 5.95 3.57 -10.02
N LEU A 29 6.77 4.17 -9.19
CA LEU A 29 7.71 3.48 -8.31
C LEU A 29 7.16 3.54 -6.88
N VAL A 30 7.66 2.67 -6.02
CA VAL A 30 7.36 2.71 -4.59
C VAL A 30 8.02 3.93 -3.96
N ASP A 31 7.25 4.80 -3.34
CA ASP A 31 7.77 5.99 -2.66
C ASP A 31 8.24 5.70 -1.24
N LEU A 32 7.60 4.74 -0.57
CA LEU A 32 7.85 4.44 0.83
C LEU A 32 7.48 2.99 1.14
N VAL A 33 8.30 2.34 1.97
CA VAL A 33 7.98 1.02 2.55
C VAL A 33 7.46 1.23 3.98
N LEU A 34 6.24 0.77 4.24
CA LEU A 34 5.66 0.79 5.58
C LEU A 34 5.89 -0.57 6.25
N VAL A 35 6.54 -0.58 7.41
CA VAL A 35 6.89 -1.81 8.11
C VAL A 35 6.39 -1.76 9.54
N GLU A 36 5.72 -2.81 9.99
CA GLU A 36 5.28 -2.92 11.38
C GLU A 36 6.49 -3.00 12.32
N ASP A 37 6.53 -2.10 13.32
CA ASP A 37 7.61 -1.98 14.30
C ASP A 37 7.50 -3.04 15.40
N LYS A 38 7.56 -4.30 14.99
CA LYS A 38 7.53 -5.46 15.88
C LYS A 38 8.40 -6.59 15.36
N SER A 39 8.99 -7.36 16.26
CA SER A 39 9.71 -8.59 15.94
C SER A 39 10.71 -8.43 14.78
N ALA A 40 10.56 -9.23 13.72
CA ALA A 40 11.40 -9.17 12.52
C ALA A 40 11.33 -7.83 11.76
N GLY A 41 10.25 -7.06 11.92
CA GLY A 41 10.10 -5.74 11.30
C GLY A 41 11.15 -4.75 11.75
N ILE A 42 11.57 -4.79 13.02
CA ILE A 42 12.62 -3.90 13.55
C ILE A 42 13.94 -4.11 12.79
N SER A 43 14.34 -5.36 12.59
CA SER A 43 15.56 -5.69 11.83
C SER A 43 15.43 -5.28 10.36
N LEU A 44 14.26 -5.50 9.76
CA LEU A 44 13.98 -5.09 8.38
C LEU A 44 14.08 -3.57 8.21
N ILE A 45 13.50 -2.79 9.13
CA ILE A 45 13.61 -1.32 9.13
C ILE A 45 15.06 -0.88 9.13
N GLN A 46 15.90 -1.44 10.01
CA GLN A 46 17.32 -1.11 10.09
C GLN A 46 18.07 -1.46 8.80
N ASP A 47 17.76 -2.61 8.20
CA ASP A 47 18.42 -3.05 6.96
C ASP A 47 18.02 -2.21 5.75
N LEU A 48 16.74 -1.80 5.66
CA LEU A 48 16.25 -0.92 4.60
C LEU A 48 16.85 0.50 4.75
N GLN A 49 16.99 1.01 5.98
CA GLN A 49 17.65 2.29 6.24
C GLN A 49 19.12 2.26 5.81
N ARG A 50 19.85 1.18 6.11
CA ARG A 50 21.25 0.99 5.64
C ARG A 50 21.35 0.91 4.12
N ALA A 51 20.31 0.40 3.47
CA ALA A 51 20.21 0.34 2.00
C ALA A 51 19.70 1.66 1.38
N HIS A 52 19.52 2.72 2.17
CA HIS A 52 18.97 4.01 1.73
C HIS A 52 17.57 3.91 1.10
N ILE A 53 16.78 2.90 1.48
CA ILE A 53 15.40 2.75 1.05
C ILE A 53 14.50 3.52 2.01
N PRO A 54 13.61 4.41 1.53
CA PRO A 54 12.65 5.10 2.35
C PRO A 54 11.75 4.11 3.09
N VAL A 55 11.90 4.04 4.40
CA VAL A 55 11.11 3.13 5.25
C VAL A 55 10.53 3.89 6.43
N ARG A 56 9.28 3.58 6.77
CA ARG A 56 8.62 4.10 7.96
C ARG A 56 8.16 2.98 8.86
N ALA A 57 8.57 3.06 10.12
CA ALA A 57 8.07 2.21 11.18
C ALA A 57 6.57 2.52 11.43
N TYR A 58 5.77 1.49 11.51
CA TYR A 58 4.34 1.59 11.82
C TYR A 58 4.03 0.86 13.11
N ASN A 59 3.45 1.57 14.06
CA ASN A 59 2.94 0.98 15.30
C ASN A 59 1.42 0.77 15.17
N PRO A 60 0.93 -0.48 15.10
CA PRO A 60 -0.51 -0.76 14.98
C PRO A 60 -1.29 -0.41 16.26
N GLY A 61 -0.61 -0.15 17.38
CA GLY A 61 -1.23 0.09 18.67
C GLY A 61 -1.76 -1.17 19.33
N LYS A 62 -2.77 -1.00 20.20
CA LYS A 62 -3.41 -2.09 20.97
C LYS A 62 -4.71 -2.59 20.34
N ALA A 63 -5.20 -1.92 19.31
CA ALA A 63 -6.43 -2.31 18.64
C ALA A 63 -6.29 -3.67 17.96
N ASP A 64 -7.29 -4.51 18.08
CA ASP A 64 -7.36 -5.77 17.34
C ASP A 64 -7.59 -5.55 15.84
N LYS A 65 -7.50 -6.60 15.03
CA LYS A 65 -7.63 -6.50 13.56
C LYS A 65 -9.00 -6.02 13.12
N VAL A 66 -10.07 -6.43 13.80
CA VAL A 66 -11.45 -6.00 13.49
C VAL A 66 -11.59 -4.51 13.72
N GLN A 67 -11.10 -4.02 14.86
CA GLN A 67 -11.10 -2.58 15.17
C GLN A 67 -10.26 -1.80 14.16
N ARG A 68 -9.06 -2.28 13.79
CA ARG A 68 -8.22 -1.61 12.80
C ARG A 68 -8.88 -1.50 11.43
N LEU A 69 -9.53 -2.58 10.97
CA LEU A 69 -10.27 -2.54 9.70
C LEU A 69 -11.48 -1.61 9.78
N SER A 70 -12.23 -1.63 10.89
CA SER A 70 -13.36 -0.74 11.11
C SER A 70 -13.00 0.75 11.04
N ILE A 71 -11.83 1.13 11.55
CA ILE A 71 -11.33 2.51 11.51
C ILE A 71 -11.17 3.02 10.06
N VAL A 72 -10.84 2.15 9.13
CA VAL A 72 -10.62 2.51 7.71
C VAL A 72 -11.77 2.11 6.79
N ALA A 73 -12.76 1.39 7.28
CA ALA A 73 -13.90 0.91 6.49
C ALA A 73 -14.66 2.05 5.81
N ASN A 74 -14.73 3.22 6.44
CA ASN A 74 -15.35 4.41 5.86
C ASN A 74 -14.63 4.92 4.60
N ILE A 75 -13.31 4.73 4.48
CA ILE A 75 -12.52 5.06 3.29
C ILE A 75 -12.95 4.16 2.12
N ILE A 76 -13.09 2.86 2.41
CA ILE A 76 -13.54 1.87 1.42
C ILE A 76 -14.99 2.18 1.01
N LYS A 77 -15.88 2.42 1.98
CA LYS A 77 -17.29 2.75 1.76
C LYS A 77 -17.46 4.05 0.96
N ALA A 78 -16.58 5.02 1.13
CA ALA A 78 -16.59 6.27 0.37
C ALA A 78 -16.04 6.10 -1.07
N GLY A 79 -15.74 4.88 -1.52
CA GLY A 79 -15.24 4.61 -2.87
C GLY A 79 -13.83 5.16 -3.13
N ARG A 80 -12.99 5.27 -2.08
CA ARG A 80 -11.62 5.80 -2.21
C ARG A 80 -10.58 4.71 -2.47
N VAL A 81 -11.00 3.46 -2.48
CA VAL A 81 -10.13 2.31 -2.77
C VAL A 81 -10.58 1.68 -4.09
N TRP A 82 -9.65 1.61 -5.03
CA TRP A 82 -9.88 1.09 -6.36
C TRP A 82 -9.05 -0.16 -6.57
N VAL A 83 -9.63 -1.13 -7.22
CA VAL A 83 -8.94 -2.35 -7.66
C VAL A 83 -9.01 -2.44 -9.18
N PRO A 84 -7.92 -2.87 -9.85
CA PRO A 84 -7.90 -2.91 -11.31
C PRO A 84 -8.84 -3.99 -11.84
N GLU A 85 -9.59 -3.65 -12.87
CA GLU A 85 -10.42 -4.59 -13.61
C GLU A 85 -9.54 -5.55 -14.43
N SER A 86 -9.96 -6.79 -14.54
CA SER A 86 -9.30 -7.79 -15.37
C SER A 86 -9.41 -7.41 -16.86
N SER A 87 -8.27 -7.43 -17.56
CA SER A 87 -8.25 -7.25 -19.02
C SER A 87 -8.89 -8.40 -19.81
N GLN A 88 -9.06 -9.56 -19.15
CA GLN A 88 -9.61 -10.78 -19.78
C GLN A 88 -11.09 -10.98 -19.49
N ARG A 89 -11.59 -10.48 -18.33
CA ARG A 89 -12.96 -10.69 -17.86
C ARG A 89 -13.54 -9.39 -17.31
N LYS A 90 -14.36 -8.73 -18.10
CA LYS A 90 -15.07 -7.51 -17.69
C LYS A 90 -15.92 -7.77 -16.43
N GLY A 91 -15.87 -6.86 -15.48
CA GLY A 91 -16.58 -6.95 -14.19
C GLY A 91 -15.87 -7.81 -13.14
N TYR A 92 -14.69 -8.33 -13.43
CA TYR A 92 -13.87 -9.08 -12.48
C TYR A 92 -12.57 -8.32 -12.16
N VAL A 93 -12.08 -8.47 -10.95
CA VAL A 93 -10.77 -7.92 -10.59
C VAL A 93 -9.63 -8.73 -11.22
N ARG A 94 -8.45 -8.14 -11.33
CA ARG A 94 -7.25 -8.88 -11.77
C ARG A 94 -6.89 -9.95 -10.76
N ASP A 95 -6.39 -11.09 -11.26
CA ASP A 95 -6.09 -12.29 -10.47
C ASP A 95 -5.23 -12.02 -9.22
N TRP A 96 -4.25 -11.13 -9.33
CA TRP A 96 -3.39 -10.77 -8.20
C TRP A 96 -4.12 -10.01 -7.09
N ALA A 97 -5.20 -9.28 -7.42
CA ALA A 97 -6.00 -8.53 -6.46
C ALA A 97 -7.15 -9.35 -5.86
N GLU A 98 -7.57 -10.43 -6.54
CA GLU A 98 -8.71 -11.26 -6.13
C GLU A 98 -8.53 -11.84 -4.73
N GLY A 99 -7.33 -12.37 -4.43
CA GLY A 99 -7.02 -12.91 -3.11
C GLY A 99 -7.13 -11.88 -1.98
N MET A 100 -6.68 -10.65 -2.22
CA MET A 100 -6.79 -9.56 -1.27
C MET A 100 -8.26 -9.15 -1.05
N VAL A 101 -9.01 -8.96 -2.12
CA VAL A 101 -10.43 -8.59 -2.05
C VAL A 101 -11.24 -9.66 -1.32
N SER A 102 -11.04 -10.93 -1.69
CA SER A 102 -11.71 -12.07 -1.05
C SER A 102 -11.42 -12.13 0.45
N GLN A 103 -10.15 -11.96 0.85
CA GLN A 103 -9.76 -11.98 2.25
C GLN A 103 -10.40 -10.84 3.05
N ILE A 104 -10.41 -9.62 2.51
CA ILE A 104 -11.02 -8.47 3.17
C ILE A 104 -12.54 -8.63 3.30
N CYS A 105 -13.21 -9.14 2.26
CA CYS A 105 -14.66 -9.30 2.24
C CYS A 105 -15.14 -10.44 3.16
N SER A 106 -14.33 -11.47 3.37
CA SER A 106 -14.67 -12.61 4.23
C SER A 106 -14.25 -12.43 5.71
N PHE A 107 -13.45 -11.41 6.01
CA PHE A 107 -13.02 -11.15 7.38
C PHE A 107 -14.14 -10.56 8.24
N PRO A 108 -14.30 -10.98 9.53
CA PRO A 108 -13.47 -11.92 10.29
C PRO A 108 -13.90 -13.38 10.13
N GLU A 109 -14.99 -13.67 9.47
CA GLU A 109 -15.61 -14.99 9.40
C GLU A 109 -15.04 -15.81 8.23
N GLY A 110 -14.13 -16.70 8.47
CA GLY A 110 -13.73 -17.70 7.46
C GLY A 110 -12.34 -17.54 6.86
N THR A 111 -11.48 -16.74 7.42
CA THR A 111 -10.10 -16.63 6.95
C THR A 111 -9.11 -17.30 7.88
N VAL A 112 -8.38 -18.30 7.36
CA VAL A 112 -7.19 -18.87 8.02
C VAL A 112 -6.00 -17.89 7.91
N HIS A 113 -6.04 -17.00 6.90
CA HIS A 113 -5.05 -15.99 6.60
C HIS A 113 -5.70 -14.61 6.60
N ASP A 114 -5.09 -13.65 7.27
CA ASP A 114 -5.60 -12.29 7.44
C ASP A 114 -4.52 -11.21 7.27
N GLU A 115 -3.43 -11.56 6.61
CA GLU A 115 -2.28 -10.68 6.40
C GLU A 115 -2.64 -9.48 5.52
N PHE A 116 -3.51 -9.66 4.51
CA PHE A 116 -3.97 -8.55 3.69
C PHE A 116 -4.85 -7.57 4.45
N VAL A 117 -5.60 -8.04 5.46
CA VAL A 117 -6.38 -7.18 6.35
C VAL A 117 -5.47 -6.24 7.12
N ASP A 118 -4.33 -6.74 7.62
CA ASP A 118 -3.33 -5.92 8.28
C ASP A 118 -2.70 -4.92 7.30
N CYS A 119 -2.26 -5.37 6.13
CA CYS A 119 -1.66 -4.50 5.12
C CYS A 119 -2.60 -3.36 4.70
N ILE A 120 -3.87 -3.66 4.37
CA ILE A 120 -4.82 -2.65 3.90
C ILE A 120 -5.20 -1.68 5.01
N SER A 121 -5.46 -2.18 6.23
CA SER A 121 -5.84 -1.32 7.36
C SER A 121 -4.72 -0.38 7.78
N GLN A 122 -3.48 -0.86 7.80
CA GLN A 122 -2.30 -0.06 8.12
C GLN A 122 -1.99 0.95 7.01
N GLY A 123 -2.02 0.52 5.76
CA GLY A 123 -1.78 1.39 4.59
C GLY A 123 -2.81 2.52 4.48
N LEU A 124 -4.11 2.20 4.54
CA LEU A 124 -5.16 3.21 4.47
C LEU A 124 -5.14 4.18 5.65
N ARG A 125 -4.88 3.67 6.86
CA ARG A 125 -4.74 4.54 8.03
C ARG A 125 -3.56 5.48 7.86
N TYR A 126 -2.40 4.98 7.41
CA TYR A 126 -1.23 5.80 7.16
C TYR A 126 -1.53 6.89 6.12
N LEU A 127 -2.13 6.55 4.98
CA LEU A 127 -2.46 7.51 3.94
C LEU A 127 -3.46 8.57 4.39
N ARG A 128 -4.45 8.19 5.20
CA ARG A 128 -5.40 9.13 5.81
C ARG A 128 -4.72 10.07 6.80
N ASP A 129 -3.93 9.52 7.72
CA ASP A 129 -3.28 10.28 8.80
C ASP A 129 -2.18 11.21 8.24
N ALA A 130 -1.61 10.87 7.08
CA ALA A 130 -0.71 11.72 6.32
C ALA A 130 -1.42 12.77 5.43
N GLY A 131 -2.76 12.79 5.39
CA GLY A 131 -3.53 13.75 4.60
C GLY A 131 -3.60 13.43 3.09
N TRP A 132 -3.19 12.23 2.66
CA TRP A 132 -3.23 11.83 1.26
C TRP A 132 -4.62 11.37 0.80
N ILE A 133 -5.48 10.97 1.74
CA ILE A 133 -6.85 10.56 1.48
C ILE A 133 -7.78 11.47 2.29
N SER A 134 -8.68 12.17 1.62
CA SER A 134 -9.82 12.86 2.21
C SER A 134 -11.11 12.15 1.87
N ILE A 135 -11.93 11.87 2.89
CA ILE A 135 -13.24 11.23 2.71
C ILE A 135 -14.25 12.25 2.17
N ASP A 136 -14.11 13.51 2.57
CA ASP A 136 -15.03 14.60 2.24
C ASP A 136 -14.75 15.25 0.88
N ALA A 137 -13.61 14.95 0.26
CA ALA A 137 -13.32 15.45 -1.08
C ALA A 137 -14.29 14.80 -2.09
N PRO A 138 -14.77 15.52 -3.11
CA PRO A 138 -15.55 14.90 -4.18
C PRO A 138 -14.73 13.74 -4.80
N PRO A 139 -15.39 12.69 -5.35
CA PRO A 139 -14.69 11.70 -6.15
C PRO A 139 -13.85 12.44 -7.20
N ARG A 140 -12.62 12.05 -7.40
CA ARG A 140 -11.89 12.54 -8.57
C ARG A 140 -12.70 12.10 -9.78
N GLU A 141 -13.27 13.05 -10.48
CA GLU A 141 -13.66 12.84 -11.87
C GLU A 141 -12.41 12.34 -12.56
N ASP A 142 -12.55 11.33 -13.42
CA ASP A 142 -11.41 10.76 -14.15
C ASP A 142 -10.61 11.91 -14.71
N ILE A 143 -9.48 12.21 -14.06
CA ILE A 143 -8.51 13.14 -14.63
C ILE A 143 -8.02 12.35 -15.83
N ASP A 144 -8.47 12.77 -17.01
CA ASP A 144 -7.88 12.34 -18.26
C ASP A 144 -6.37 12.38 -18.05
N GLN A 145 -5.73 11.23 -18.18
CA GLN A 145 -4.30 11.04 -17.86
C GLN A 145 -3.41 11.77 -18.86
N GLU A 146 -3.86 12.93 -19.31
CA GLU A 146 -3.12 13.82 -20.17
C GLU A 146 -2.12 14.61 -19.34
N ASP A 147 -0.86 14.31 -19.64
CA ASP A 147 0.28 15.21 -19.48
C ASP A 147 0.94 15.41 -18.13
N ILE A 148 1.07 14.39 -17.27
CA ILE A 148 2.11 14.46 -16.24
C ILE A 148 3.44 13.96 -16.85
N THR A 149 4.37 14.86 -17.07
CA THR A 149 5.70 14.54 -17.58
C THR A 149 6.58 13.88 -16.51
N ASP A 150 7.59 13.09 -16.91
CA ASP A 150 8.55 12.48 -15.98
C ASP A 150 9.25 13.53 -15.10
N ALA A 151 9.41 14.76 -15.60
CA ALA A 151 9.95 15.89 -14.85
C ALA A 151 9.01 16.36 -13.72
N GLU A 152 7.70 16.31 -13.92
CA GLU A 152 6.71 16.66 -12.89
C GLU A 152 6.63 15.58 -11.82
N ILE A 153 6.71 14.30 -12.21
CA ILE A 153 6.82 13.16 -11.28
C ILE A 153 8.08 13.30 -10.42
N TYR A 154 9.21 13.64 -11.03
CA TYR A 154 10.47 13.88 -10.32
C TYR A 154 10.37 15.06 -9.34
N ASN A 155 9.76 16.16 -9.74
CA ASN A 155 9.57 17.33 -8.90
C ASN A 155 8.56 17.10 -7.75
N MET A 156 7.50 16.31 -7.98
CA MET A 156 6.61 15.87 -6.91
C MET A 156 7.34 15.02 -5.86
N ARG A 157 8.22 14.12 -6.29
CA ARG A 157 9.07 13.32 -5.39
C ARG A 157 9.98 14.20 -4.51
N LYS A 158 10.57 15.23 -5.10
CA LYS A 158 11.47 16.15 -4.38
C LYS A 158 10.73 16.97 -3.33
N LYS A 159 9.46 17.32 -3.57
CA LYS A 159 8.61 18.07 -2.62
C LYS A 159 8.04 17.21 -1.49
N THR A 160 7.84 15.92 -1.72
CA THR A 160 7.19 15.02 -0.75
C THR A 160 8.16 14.15 0.04
N ASN A 161 9.44 14.13 -0.33
CA ASN A 161 10.47 13.40 0.40
C ASN A 161 11.27 14.34 1.32
N PRO A 162 10.97 14.35 2.64
CA PRO A 162 11.71 15.19 3.59
C PRO A 162 13.17 14.73 3.80
N TYR A 163 13.57 13.62 3.19
CA TYR A 163 14.93 13.05 3.27
C TYR A 163 15.70 13.15 1.95
N ALA A 164 15.14 13.83 0.93
CA ALA A 164 15.83 14.13 -0.34
C ALA A 164 16.56 15.47 -0.23
N ALA A 165 17.54 15.54 0.68
CA ALA A 165 18.55 16.59 0.74
C ALA A 165 19.93 15.96 0.70
#